data_fc34c278fc8cc27d6ad9cc6d6f9383cd
#
_entry.id   fc34c278fc8cc27d6ad9cc6d6f9383cd
#
_cell.length_a   1.000
_cell.length_b   1.000
_cell.length_c   1.000
_cell.angle_alpha   90.00
_cell.angle_beta   90.00
_cell.angle_gamma   90.00
#
_symmetry.space_group_name_H-M   'P 1'
#
loop_
_entity.id
_entity.type
_entity.pdbx_description
1 polymer ?
#
loop_
_entity_poly.entity_id
_entity_poly.type
_entity_poly.pdbx_seq_one_letter_code
_entity_poly.pdbx_strand_id
1 'polypeptide(L)'
;FFRRVDARRLSFADVPGSMDYLNTLSPGDLAAKCALNLALVDGAARQARQPVYDFFGLGFREQHHVTSFSIGIDRPEVIRKKVLAARDYPVLKLKVGVPDEKAILAALREVAPTKPIRVDANEGWQTKEQALERIEWLARDGHIQFIEQPMPQTTHPRDLVWLKERSPLPLLADESY
;
A
#
# COMPACT_ATOMS: atom_id res chain seq x y z
N PHE A 1 4.29 20.10 -13.95
CA PHE A 1 5.65 19.67 -13.61
C PHE A 1 6.44 19.27 -14.86
N PHE A 2 6.05 18.24 -15.59
CA PHE A 2 6.79 17.68 -16.72
C PHE A 2 7.19 18.72 -17.80
N ARG A 3 6.34 19.74 -18.05
CA ARG A 3 6.66 20.81 -19.01
C ARG A 3 7.88 21.67 -18.63
N ARG A 4 8.29 21.65 -17.35
CA ARG A 4 9.45 22.39 -16.82
C ARG A 4 10.72 21.54 -16.80
N VAL A 5 10.61 20.23 -17.03
CA VAL A 5 11.76 19.32 -17.00
C VAL A 5 12.57 19.43 -18.28
N ASP A 6 13.84 19.79 -18.16
CA ASP A 6 14.81 19.69 -19.26
C ASP A 6 15.44 18.28 -19.22
N ALA A 7 15.06 17.44 -20.17
CA ALA A 7 15.54 16.05 -20.25
C ALA A 7 17.07 15.95 -20.38
N ARG A 8 17.75 16.98 -20.89
CA ARG A 8 19.23 17.00 -21.02
C ARG A 8 19.93 17.08 -19.66
N ARG A 9 19.22 17.44 -18.61
CA ARG A 9 19.72 17.49 -17.23
C ARG A 9 19.46 16.20 -16.45
N LEU A 10 18.86 15.21 -17.09
CA LEU A 10 18.62 13.90 -16.51
C LEU A 10 19.68 12.91 -17.02
N SER A 11 20.26 12.13 -16.11
CA SER A 11 21.32 11.18 -16.44
C SER A 11 21.13 9.87 -15.70
N PHE A 12 21.23 8.77 -16.42
CA PHE A 12 21.28 7.43 -15.81
C PHE A 12 22.60 7.20 -15.05
N ALA A 13 23.67 7.92 -15.42
CA ALA A 13 24.95 7.83 -14.70
C ALA A 13 24.97 8.63 -13.38
N ASP A 14 24.05 9.58 -13.23
CA ASP A 14 23.94 10.41 -12.03
C ASP A 14 22.45 10.61 -11.66
N VAL A 15 21.86 9.56 -11.11
CA VAL A 15 20.47 9.60 -10.63
C VAL A 15 20.30 10.59 -9.47
N PRO A 16 21.21 10.66 -8.46
CA PRO A 16 21.11 11.66 -7.39
C PRO A 16 21.11 13.09 -7.92
N GLY A 17 22.06 13.47 -8.76
CA GLY A 17 22.13 14.82 -9.32
C GLY A 17 20.91 15.16 -10.20
N SER A 18 20.37 14.18 -10.92
CA SER A 18 19.11 14.34 -11.66
C SER A 18 17.93 14.62 -10.71
N MET A 19 17.86 13.94 -9.57
CA MET A 19 16.81 14.16 -8.54
C MET A 19 16.98 15.51 -7.86
N ASP A 20 18.21 15.94 -7.57
CA ASP A 20 18.49 17.27 -7.02
C ASP A 20 17.99 18.36 -7.98
N TYR A 21 18.26 18.22 -9.27
CA TYR A 21 17.70 19.12 -10.27
C TYR A 21 16.16 19.13 -10.24
N LEU A 22 15.51 17.97 -10.22
CA LEU A 22 14.04 17.89 -10.20
C LEU A 22 13.48 18.56 -8.94
N ASN A 23 14.19 18.47 -7.81
CA ASN A 23 13.80 19.12 -6.57
C ASN A 23 13.85 20.67 -6.65
N THR A 24 14.75 21.24 -7.47
CA THR A 24 14.77 22.68 -7.69
C THR A 24 13.56 23.20 -8.47
N LEU A 25 12.88 22.36 -9.24
CA LEU A 25 11.73 22.75 -10.05
C LEU A 25 10.45 22.97 -9.24
N SER A 26 10.30 22.23 -8.14
CA SER A 26 9.10 22.31 -7.29
C SER A 26 9.37 21.67 -5.93
N PRO A 27 8.90 22.25 -4.83
CA PRO A 27 8.93 21.59 -3.51
C PRO A 27 7.94 20.41 -3.41
N GLY A 28 6.92 20.38 -4.29
CA GLY A 28 5.90 19.32 -4.37
C GLY A 28 6.09 18.41 -5.57
N ASP A 29 4.98 18.01 -6.19
CA ASP A 29 4.93 17.12 -7.37
C ASP A 29 5.58 15.75 -7.12
N LEU A 30 5.44 15.21 -5.89
CA LEU A 30 6.15 14.01 -5.43
C LEU A 30 5.88 12.79 -6.31
N ALA A 31 4.65 12.56 -6.75
CA ALA A 31 4.31 11.44 -7.63
C ALA A 31 5.03 11.53 -8.99
N ALA A 32 5.12 12.73 -9.56
CA ALA A 32 5.83 12.94 -10.82
C ALA A 32 7.35 12.75 -10.67
N LYS A 33 7.92 13.23 -9.55
CA LYS A 33 9.33 12.99 -9.22
C LYS A 33 9.61 11.52 -8.99
N CYS A 34 8.74 10.81 -8.27
CA CYS A 34 8.84 9.36 -8.07
C CYS A 34 8.85 8.62 -9.42
N ALA A 35 7.95 8.95 -10.33
CA ALA A 35 7.91 8.33 -11.65
C ALA A 35 9.21 8.54 -12.45
N LEU A 36 9.79 9.75 -12.41
CA LEU A 36 11.07 10.03 -13.03
C LEU A 36 12.24 9.32 -12.34
N ASN A 37 12.22 9.26 -11.00
CA ASN A 37 13.24 8.51 -10.25
C ASN A 37 13.23 7.03 -10.63
N LEU A 38 12.06 6.40 -10.66
CA LEU A 38 11.93 4.99 -11.08
C LEU A 38 12.45 4.78 -12.50
N ALA A 39 12.13 5.68 -13.43
CA ALA A 39 12.61 5.60 -14.82
C ALA A 39 14.14 5.74 -14.91
N LEU A 40 14.74 6.66 -14.12
CA LEU A 40 16.18 6.87 -14.08
C LEU A 40 16.90 5.66 -13.48
N VAL A 41 16.39 5.11 -12.38
CA VAL A 41 16.95 3.92 -11.73
C VAL A 41 16.85 2.69 -12.64
N ASP A 42 15.68 2.46 -13.27
CA ASP A 42 15.52 1.36 -14.23
C ASP A 42 16.47 1.51 -15.42
N GLY A 43 16.61 2.73 -15.94
CA GLY A 43 17.54 3.04 -17.04
C GLY A 43 19.00 2.78 -16.66
N ALA A 44 19.42 3.19 -15.45
CA ALA A 44 20.78 2.93 -14.93
C ALA A 44 21.04 1.42 -14.79
N ALA A 45 20.09 0.67 -14.21
CA ALA A 45 20.19 -0.78 -14.04
C ALA A 45 20.26 -1.51 -15.40
N ARG A 46 19.44 -1.08 -16.39
CA ARG A 46 19.48 -1.62 -17.75
C ARG A 46 20.81 -1.36 -18.45
N GLN A 47 21.41 -0.18 -18.28
CA GLN A 47 22.75 0.10 -18.81
C GLN A 47 23.81 -0.81 -18.17
N ALA A 48 23.67 -1.11 -16.86
CA ALA A 48 24.52 -2.05 -16.16
C ALA A 48 24.20 -3.55 -16.51
N ARG A 49 23.15 -3.81 -17.32
CA ARG A 49 22.63 -5.15 -17.65
C ARG A 49 22.25 -5.97 -16.43
N GLN A 50 21.68 -5.33 -15.42
CA GLN A 50 21.25 -5.91 -14.17
C GLN A 50 19.79 -5.54 -13.88
N PRO A 51 19.00 -6.40 -13.22
CA PRO A 51 17.74 -5.98 -12.65
C PRO A 51 18.00 -5.00 -11.47
N VAL A 52 17.03 -4.14 -11.19
CA VAL A 52 17.19 -3.07 -10.17
C VAL A 52 17.60 -3.62 -8.79
N TYR A 53 17.06 -4.76 -8.38
CA TYR A 53 17.40 -5.35 -7.08
C TYR A 53 18.87 -5.83 -6.99
N ASP A 54 19.46 -6.30 -8.09
CA ASP A 54 20.87 -6.66 -8.15
C ASP A 54 21.75 -5.40 -8.28
N PHE A 55 21.28 -4.41 -9.05
CA PHE A 55 21.95 -3.12 -9.19
C PHE A 55 22.15 -2.42 -7.83
N PHE A 56 21.19 -2.56 -6.91
CA PHE A 56 21.30 -2.07 -5.53
C PHE A 56 21.92 -3.08 -4.55
N GLY A 57 22.33 -4.25 -4.98
CA GLY A 57 22.88 -5.29 -4.10
C GLY A 57 21.87 -5.87 -3.11
N LEU A 58 20.58 -5.74 -3.36
CA LEU A 58 19.51 -6.24 -2.48
C LEU A 58 19.27 -7.75 -2.65
N GLY A 59 19.49 -8.26 -3.86
CA GLY A 59 19.11 -9.60 -4.26
C GLY A 59 17.57 -9.79 -4.34
N PHE A 60 17.17 -10.90 -4.91
CA PHE A 60 15.76 -11.30 -4.96
C PHE A 60 15.63 -12.79 -4.74
N ARG A 61 14.68 -13.20 -3.89
CA ARG A 61 14.37 -14.62 -3.67
C ARG A 61 12.99 -14.89 -4.20
N GLU A 62 12.90 -15.63 -5.28
CA GLU A 62 11.62 -16.07 -5.84
C GLU A 62 10.78 -16.80 -4.79
N GLN A 63 9.46 -16.60 -4.84
CA GLN A 63 8.46 -17.21 -3.97
C GLN A 63 8.52 -16.78 -2.49
N HIS A 64 9.51 -15.97 -2.07
CA HIS A 64 9.55 -15.41 -0.70
C HIS A 64 8.62 -14.19 -0.52
N HIS A 65 8.23 -13.56 -1.61
CA HIS A 65 7.36 -12.39 -1.58
C HIS A 65 6.01 -12.74 -2.20
N VAL A 66 4.97 -12.68 -1.37
CA VAL A 66 3.61 -12.96 -1.79
C VAL A 66 2.92 -11.66 -2.16
N THR A 67 2.52 -11.53 -3.43
CA THR A 67 1.69 -10.41 -3.86
C THR A 67 0.25 -10.59 -3.37
N SER A 68 -0.43 -9.50 -3.08
CA SER A 68 -1.86 -9.47 -2.78
C SER A 68 -2.61 -8.77 -3.91
N PHE A 69 -3.83 -9.24 -4.20
CA PHE A 69 -4.72 -8.57 -5.14
C PHE A 69 -5.71 -7.68 -4.39
N SER A 70 -5.80 -6.40 -4.79
CA SER A 70 -6.66 -5.43 -4.12
C SER A 70 -8.12 -5.55 -4.56
N ILE A 71 -9.01 -5.69 -3.57
CA ILE A 71 -10.47 -5.64 -3.73
C ILE A 71 -10.91 -4.26 -3.24
N GLY A 72 -11.23 -3.37 -4.17
CA GLY A 72 -11.72 -2.02 -3.84
C GLY A 72 -13.15 -2.04 -3.31
N ILE A 73 -13.53 -0.96 -2.61
CA ILE A 73 -14.87 -0.74 -2.08
C ILE A 73 -15.89 -0.76 -3.22
N ASP A 74 -16.95 -1.57 -3.06
CA ASP A 74 -18.04 -1.69 -4.02
C ASP A 74 -19.25 -2.37 -3.36
N ARG A 75 -20.37 -2.50 -4.09
CA ARG A 75 -21.54 -3.24 -3.65
C ARG A 75 -21.24 -4.74 -3.48
N PRO A 76 -21.89 -5.44 -2.53
CA PRO A 76 -21.61 -6.84 -2.21
C PRO A 76 -21.54 -7.79 -3.42
N GLU A 77 -22.44 -7.64 -4.40
CA GLU A 77 -22.44 -8.46 -5.61
C GLU A 77 -21.21 -8.25 -6.50
N VAL A 78 -20.65 -7.04 -6.53
CA VAL A 78 -19.42 -6.71 -7.26
C VAL A 78 -18.19 -7.24 -6.50
N ILE A 79 -18.19 -7.12 -5.16
CA ILE A 79 -17.15 -7.71 -4.31
C ILE A 79 -17.05 -9.22 -4.56
N ARG A 80 -18.16 -9.97 -4.53
CA ARG A 80 -18.16 -11.42 -4.81
C ARG A 80 -17.52 -11.74 -6.17
N LYS A 81 -17.90 -11.00 -7.21
CA LYS A 81 -17.34 -11.19 -8.57
C LYS A 81 -15.83 -10.93 -8.61
N LYS A 82 -15.37 -9.85 -7.99
CA LYS A 82 -13.95 -9.49 -7.92
C LYS A 82 -13.15 -10.55 -7.16
N VAL A 83 -13.66 -11.03 -6.03
CA VAL A 83 -13.03 -12.07 -5.21
C VAL A 83 -12.92 -13.39 -5.97
N LEU A 84 -13.98 -13.81 -6.66
CA LEU A 84 -13.96 -15.02 -7.49
C LEU A 84 -12.97 -14.90 -8.66
N ALA A 85 -12.89 -13.74 -9.30
CA ALA A 85 -11.92 -13.49 -10.37
C ALA A 85 -10.46 -13.49 -9.86
N ALA A 86 -10.26 -13.12 -8.59
CA ALA A 86 -8.95 -13.08 -7.94
C ALA A 86 -8.62 -14.35 -7.13
N ARG A 87 -9.34 -15.44 -7.31
CA ARG A 87 -9.22 -16.68 -6.51
C ARG A 87 -7.82 -17.29 -6.50
N ASP A 88 -7.07 -17.12 -7.59
CA ASP A 88 -5.72 -17.68 -7.76
C ASP A 88 -4.63 -16.90 -7.00
N TYR A 89 -4.92 -15.68 -6.56
CA TYR A 89 -4.02 -14.93 -5.70
C TYR A 89 -4.00 -15.53 -4.29
N PRO A 90 -2.81 -15.75 -3.70
CA PRO A 90 -2.71 -16.39 -2.38
C PRO A 90 -3.26 -15.52 -1.24
N VAL A 91 -3.24 -14.20 -1.40
CA VAL A 91 -3.73 -13.22 -0.43
C VAL A 91 -4.51 -12.13 -1.15
N LEU A 92 -5.61 -11.66 -0.56
CA LEU A 92 -6.33 -10.49 -1.05
C LEU A 92 -6.10 -9.29 -0.11
N LYS A 93 -6.11 -8.08 -0.66
CA LYS A 93 -6.11 -6.84 0.10
C LYS A 93 -7.49 -6.21 0.00
N LEU A 94 -8.21 -6.17 1.12
CA LEU A 94 -9.58 -5.66 1.19
C LEU A 94 -9.57 -4.20 1.64
N LYS A 95 -10.14 -3.32 0.84
CA LYS A 95 -10.35 -1.91 1.22
C LYS A 95 -11.59 -1.79 2.11
N VAL A 96 -11.44 -1.08 3.23
CA VAL A 96 -12.49 -0.80 4.22
C VAL A 96 -12.45 0.70 4.63
N GLY A 97 -12.87 1.05 5.82
CA GLY A 97 -12.87 2.46 6.28
C GLY A 97 -14.13 3.22 5.85
N VAL A 98 -15.19 2.50 5.49
CA VAL A 98 -16.50 3.04 5.07
C VAL A 98 -17.62 2.45 5.94
N PRO A 99 -18.82 3.06 5.99
CA PRO A 99 -19.91 2.57 6.82
C PRO A 99 -20.31 1.12 6.56
N ASP A 100 -20.25 0.67 5.29
CA ASP A 100 -20.71 -0.66 4.86
C ASP A 100 -19.62 -1.75 4.91
N GLU A 101 -18.52 -1.53 5.60
CA GLU A 101 -17.39 -2.48 5.65
C GLU A 101 -17.77 -3.89 6.13
N LYS A 102 -18.81 -4.00 6.98
CA LYS A 102 -19.34 -5.30 7.41
C LYS A 102 -19.96 -6.09 6.28
N ALA A 103 -20.71 -5.42 5.40
CA ALA A 103 -21.31 -6.05 4.22
C ALA A 103 -20.24 -6.44 3.19
N ILE A 104 -19.20 -5.62 3.06
CA ILE A 104 -18.04 -5.88 2.18
C ILE A 104 -17.30 -7.14 2.63
N LEU A 105 -16.95 -7.25 3.92
CA LEU A 105 -16.29 -8.43 4.47
C LEU A 105 -17.17 -9.68 4.36
N ALA A 106 -18.46 -9.56 4.68
CA ALA A 106 -19.40 -10.67 4.56
C ALA A 106 -19.48 -11.19 3.12
N ALA A 107 -19.58 -10.31 2.13
CA ALA A 107 -19.61 -10.67 0.72
C ALA A 107 -18.32 -11.38 0.25
N LEU A 108 -17.16 -10.98 0.78
CA LEU A 108 -15.90 -11.68 0.53
C LEU A 108 -15.95 -13.10 1.15
N ARG A 109 -16.38 -13.23 2.41
CA ARG A 109 -16.41 -14.50 3.14
C ARG A 109 -17.42 -15.51 2.60
N GLU A 110 -18.51 -15.07 1.98
CA GLU A 110 -19.46 -15.95 1.28
C GLU A 110 -18.79 -16.77 0.16
N VAL A 111 -17.82 -16.20 -0.57
CA VAL A 111 -17.17 -16.83 -1.73
C VAL A 111 -15.73 -17.25 -1.47
N ALA A 112 -15.13 -16.79 -0.38
CA ALA A 112 -13.75 -17.10 0.01
C ALA A 112 -13.62 -17.18 1.55
N PRO A 113 -14.23 -18.20 2.20
CA PRO A 113 -14.41 -18.24 3.67
C PRO A 113 -13.11 -18.25 4.46
N THR A 114 -12.04 -18.84 3.94
CA THR A 114 -10.75 -18.99 4.64
C THR A 114 -9.58 -18.27 3.95
N LYS A 115 -9.87 -17.49 2.89
CA LYS A 115 -8.82 -16.76 2.15
C LYS A 115 -8.09 -15.79 3.08
N PRO A 116 -6.76 -15.85 3.20
CA PRO A 116 -6.00 -14.85 3.92
C PRO A 116 -6.21 -13.47 3.30
N ILE A 117 -6.47 -12.47 4.14
CA ILE A 117 -6.63 -11.10 3.68
C ILE A 117 -5.78 -10.12 4.49
N ARG A 118 -5.42 -9.02 3.85
CA ARG A 118 -4.88 -7.80 4.43
C ARG A 118 -5.96 -6.76 4.35
N VAL A 119 -6.15 -5.99 5.38
CA VAL A 119 -7.20 -4.97 5.43
C VAL A 119 -6.56 -3.60 5.38
N ASP A 120 -7.06 -2.73 4.51
CA ASP A 120 -6.57 -1.37 4.37
C ASP A 120 -7.74 -0.40 4.57
N ALA A 121 -7.64 0.39 5.63
CA ALA A 121 -8.65 1.37 5.98
C ALA A 121 -8.45 2.72 5.27
N ASN A 122 -7.30 2.94 4.64
CA ASN A 122 -6.95 4.19 3.95
C ASN A 122 -7.38 5.43 4.73
N GLU A 123 -6.92 5.55 5.98
CA GLU A 123 -7.21 6.70 6.86
C GLU A 123 -8.70 6.82 7.26
N GLY A 124 -9.52 5.78 7.06
CA GLY A 124 -10.99 5.87 7.16
C GLY A 124 -11.55 6.01 8.58
N TRP A 125 -10.80 5.63 9.62
CA TRP A 125 -11.26 5.69 11.01
C TRP A 125 -10.67 6.91 11.71
N GLN A 126 -11.54 7.85 12.12
CA GLN A 126 -11.13 9.19 12.51
C GLN A 126 -10.58 9.31 13.93
N THR A 127 -10.90 8.36 14.81
CA THR A 127 -10.41 8.33 16.20
C THR A 127 -9.79 6.98 16.55
N LYS A 128 -8.88 6.98 17.52
CA LYS A 128 -8.23 5.75 17.99
C LYS A 128 -9.23 4.75 18.60
N GLU A 129 -10.28 5.25 19.25
CA GLU A 129 -11.34 4.44 19.83
C GLU A 129 -12.17 3.77 18.72
N GLN A 130 -12.55 4.53 17.69
CA GLN A 130 -13.23 3.99 16.51
C GLN A 130 -12.35 2.95 15.80
N ALA A 131 -11.07 3.25 15.60
CA ALA A 131 -10.13 2.32 14.98
C ALA A 131 -10.00 1.03 15.79
N LEU A 132 -9.89 1.12 17.12
CA LEU A 132 -9.80 -0.06 17.98
C LEU A 132 -11.07 -0.92 17.89
N GLU A 133 -12.27 -0.31 17.98
CA GLU A 133 -13.55 -1.01 17.83
C GLU A 133 -13.63 -1.80 16.52
N ARG A 134 -13.22 -1.17 15.41
CA ARG A 134 -13.23 -1.80 14.10
C ARG A 134 -12.21 -2.93 13.99
N ILE A 135 -11.03 -2.75 14.52
CA ILE A 135 -9.98 -3.77 14.53
C ILE A 135 -10.39 -4.97 15.40
N GLU A 136 -10.98 -4.75 16.58
CA GLU A 136 -11.49 -5.82 17.43
C GLU A 136 -12.59 -6.63 16.75
N TRP A 137 -13.47 -5.95 16.01
CA TRP A 137 -14.47 -6.63 15.19
C TRP A 137 -13.83 -7.44 14.06
N LEU A 138 -12.88 -6.87 13.30
CA LEU A 138 -12.17 -7.55 12.23
C LEU A 138 -11.36 -8.75 12.73
N ALA A 139 -10.76 -8.66 13.90
CA ALA A 139 -9.96 -9.73 14.49
C ALA A 139 -10.74 -11.03 14.73
N ARG A 140 -12.07 -10.96 14.85
CA ARG A 140 -12.94 -12.15 14.99
C ARG A 140 -12.99 -13.01 13.73
N ASP A 141 -12.57 -12.48 12.60
CA ASP A 141 -12.53 -13.20 11.32
C ASP A 141 -11.49 -14.34 11.30
N GLY A 142 -10.39 -14.20 12.01
CA GLY A 142 -9.34 -15.22 12.12
C GLY A 142 -8.43 -15.40 10.90
N HIS A 143 -8.73 -14.77 9.76
CA HIS A 143 -7.94 -14.86 8.52
C HIS A 143 -7.38 -13.51 8.06
N ILE A 144 -7.39 -12.50 8.94
CA ILE A 144 -6.83 -11.17 8.68
C ILE A 144 -5.39 -11.14 9.19
N GLN A 145 -4.45 -10.78 8.30
CA GLN A 145 -3.03 -10.74 8.61
C GLN A 145 -2.62 -9.46 9.35
N PHE A 146 -3.14 -8.32 8.93
CA PHE A 146 -2.85 -7.01 9.52
C PHE A 146 -3.86 -5.96 9.05
N ILE A 147 -3.82 -4.80 9.69
CA ILE A 147 -4.57 -3.59 9.32
C ILE A 147 -3.57 -2.53 8.82
N GLU A 148 -3.79 -2.02 7.63
CA GLU A 148 -3.00 -0.95 7.02
C GLU A 148 -3.72 0.38 7.19
N GLN A 149 -2.96 1.41 7.54
CA GLN A 149 -3.34 2.81 7.68
C GLN A 149 -4.75 3.03 8.29
N PRO A 150 -4.94 2.68 9.58
CA PRO A 150 -6.25 2.76 10.22
C PRO A 150 -6.78 4.18 10.37
N MET A 151 -5.89 5.14 10.67
CA MET A 151 -6.23 6.54 10.97
C MET A 151 -5.50 7.52 10.04
N PRO A 152 -5.98 8.78 9.93
CA PRO A 152 -5.35 9.81 9.12
C PRO A 152 -3.85 10.00 9.42
N GLN A 153 -3.06 10.30 8.40
CA GLN A 153 -1.62 10.58 8.53
C GLN A 153 -1.33 11.77 9.47
N THR A 154 -2.32 12.66 9.64
CA THR A 154 -2.26 13.79 10.57
C THR A 154 -2.50 13.41 12.03
N THR A 155 -2.82 12.14 12.30
CA THR A 155 -3.05 11.63 13.65
C THR A 155 -1.81 11.82 14.52
N HIS A 156 -2.03 12.29 15.76
CA HIS A 156 -0.92 12.49 16.69
C HIS A 156 -0.21 11.15 16.98
N PRO A 157 1.13 11.08 16.94
CA PRO A 157 1.88 9.84 17.14
C PRO A 157 1.52 9.07 18.41
N ARG A 158 1.17 9.75 19.51
CA ARG A 158 0.73 9.10 20.77
C ARG A 158 -0.55 8.29 20.59
N ASP A 159 -1.45 8.70 19.70
CA ASP A 159 -2.69 7.96 19.44
C ASP A 159 -2.42 6.71 18.60
N LEU A 160 -1.45 6.77 17.70
CA LEU A 160 -0.97 5.58 16.96
C LEU A 160 -0.29 4.57 17.92
N VAL A 161 0.55 5.04 18.85
CA VAL A 161 1.17 4.20 19.88
C VAL A 161 0.08 3.57 20.75
N TRP A 162 -0.88 4.37 21.25
CA TRP A 162 -2.01 3.88 22.05
C TRP A 162 -2.82 2.78 21.35
N LEU A 163 -3.09 2.98 20.04
CA LEU A 163 -3.79 1.99 19.22
C LEU A 163 -2.95 0.72 19.03
N LYS A 164 -1.67 0.86 18.71
CA LYS A 164 -0.74 -0.27 18.52
C LYS A 164 -0.65 -1.16 19.76
N GLU A 165 -0.61 -0.57 20.96
CA GLU A 165 -0.51 -1.31 22.21
C GLU A 165 -1.76 -2.13 22.54
N ARG A 166 -2.93 -1.78 21.96
CA ARG A 166 -4.24 -2.38 22.25
C ARG A 166 -4.79 -3.22 21.10
N SER A 167 -4.28 -3.01 19.91
CA SER A 167 -4.74 -3.71 18.71
C SER A 167 -4.46 -5.21 18.78
N PRO A 168 -5.48 -6.08 18.61
CA PRO A 168 -5.29 -7.51 18.52
C PRO A 168 -4.66 -7.96 17.19
N LEU A 169 -4.55 -7.07 16.19
CA LEU A 169 -3.94 -7.33 14.89
C LEU A 169 -2.72 -6.41 14.68
N PRO A 170 -1.70 -6.87 13.95
CA PRO A 170 -0.60 -6.01 13.55
C PRO A 170 -1.08 -4.78 12.77
N LEU A 171 -0.45 -3.63 13.00
CA LEU A 171 -0.71 -2.39 12.25
C LEU A 171 0.43 -2.10 11.29
N LEU A 172 0.08 -1.62 10.10
CA LEU A 172 1.01 -1.20 9.07
C LEU A 172 0.77 0.28 8.75
N ALA A 173 1.85 1.06 8.66
CA ALA A 173 1.78 2.44 8.16
C ALA A 173 1.93 2.44 6.63
N ASP A 174 1.17 3.28 5.95
CA ASP A 174 1.28 3.63 4.53
C ASP A 174 1.42 5.15 4.41
N GLU A 175 0.34 5.91 4.44
CA GLU A 175 0.36 7.37 4.33
C GLU A 175 1.09 8.05 5.50
N SER A 176 1.27 7.35 6.63
CA SER A 176 1.98 7.86 7.82
C SER A 176 3.48 7.55 7.86
N TYR A 177 4.04 6.92 6.81
CA TYR A 177 5.46 6.57 6.71
C TYR A 177 6.33 7.74 6.27
#